data_228854fd72a3d2e08b3b7d1ed235f926
#
_entry.id   228854fd72a3d2e08b3b7d1ed235f926
#
_cell.length_a   1.000
_cell.length_b   1.000
_cell.length_c   1.000
_cell.angle_alpha   90.00
_cell.angle_beta   90.00
_cell.angle_gamma   90.00
#
_symmetry.space_group_name_H-M   'P 1'
#
loop_
_entity.id
_entity.type
_entity.pdbx_description
1 polymer ?
#
loop_
_entity_poly.entity_id
_entity_poly.type
_entity_poly.pdbx_seq_one_letter_code
_entity_poly.pdbx_strand_id
1 'polypeptide(L)'
;PTFDSNDFVVGLTNNQWNELNNDEAKPLYNRFIQKYCPGSTFKPVTGAIGLTLGTINPDEDLGYTGTSWQKDSSWGNYHVTTLTAYNGAKNLMNAIMYSDNIYFAQSALKIGAQNYASSLDKLGFNEQLDFPLTLAKSQYADNNGTSIEGETKLADTGYGQGDLLVNPIH
;
A
#
# COMPACT_ATOMS: atom_id res chain seq x y z
N PRO A 1 -17.91 11.16 1.02
CA PRO A 1 -18.64 12.17 1.80
C PRO A 1 -18.15 13.56 1.42
N THR A 2 -19.07 14.51 1.32
CA THR A 2 -18.78 15.88 0.95
C THR A 2 -19.79 16.82 1.60
N PHE A 3 -19.52 18.11 1.61
CA PHE A 3 -20.42 19.19 2.03
C PHE A 3 -20.31 20.34 1.03
N ASP A 4 -21.31 21.21 1.00
CA ASP A 4 -21.21 22.44 0.19
C ASP A 4 -20.47 23.50 1.00
N SER A 5 -19.30 23.91 0.51
CA SER A 5 -18.48 24.95 1.16
C SER A 5 -19.16 26.33 1.16
N ASN A 6 -20.11 26.57 0.24
CA ASN A 6 -20.85 27.84 0.20
C ASN A 6 -21.77 28.01 1.42
N ASP A 7 -22.24 26.91 2.02
CA ASP A 7 -23.05 26.95 3.25
C ASP A 7 -22.28 27.64 4.39
N PHE A 8 -20.96 27.49 4.43
CA PHE A 8 -20.11 28.16 5.43
C PHE A 8 -19.94 29.65 5.19
N VAL A 9 -20.05 30.09 3.94
CA VAL A 9 -19.94 31.53 3.57
C VAL A 9 -21.21 32.28 3.98
N VAL A 10 -22.39 31.70 3.76
CA VAL A 10 -23.68 32.29 4.13
C VAL A 10 -24.02 32.09 5.60
N GLY A 11 -23.39 31.13 6.24
CA GLY A 11 -23.63 30.72 7.61
C GLY A 11 -24.57 29.50 7.72
N LEU A 12 -24.19 28.56 8.57
CA LEU A 12 -25.00 27.36 8.86
C LEU A 12 -25.97 27.63 10.01
N THR A 13 -27.16 27.07 9.90
CA THR A 13 -28.03 26.94 11.05
C THR A 13 -27.50 25.90 12.02
N ASN A 14 -27.92 25.93 13.28
CA ASN A 14 -27.55 24.93 14.28
C ASN A 14 -27.90 23.50 13.83
N ASN A 15 -29.04 23.33 13.14
CA ASN A 15 -29.44 22.02 12.63
C ASN A 15 -28.51 21.50 11.55
N GLN A 16 -28.19 22.32 10.54
CA GLN A 16 -27.24 21.97 9.48
C GLN A 16 -25.86 21.64 10.03
N TRP A 17 -25.38 22.43 11.00
CA TRP A 17 -24.10 22.13 11.67
C TRP A 17 -24.15 20.79 12.39
N ASN A 18 -25.22 20.52 13.15
CA ASN A 18 -25.39 19.27 13.87
C ASN A 18 -25.48 18.07 12.94
N GLU A 19 -26.16 18.19 11.80
CA GLU A 19 -26.25 17.15 10.78
C GLU A 19 -24.85 16.83 10.22
N LEU A 20 -24.07 17.83 9.79
CA LEU A 20 -22.73 17.64 9.26
C LEU A 20 -21.75 17.07 10.31
N ASN A 21 -21.83 17.55 11.55
CA ASN A 21 -20.92 17.16 12.62
C ASN A 21 -21.17 15.75 13.16
N ASN A 22 -22.43 15.30 13.11
CA ASN A 22 -22.84 13.97 13.58
C ASN A 22 -23.00 12.93 12.46
N ASP A 23 -22.75 13.32 11.20
CA ASP A 23 -22.81 12.40 10.07
C ASP A 23 -21.73 11.32 10.22
N GLU A 24 -22.14 10.05 10.22
CA GLU A 24 -21.23 8.89 10.31
C GLU A 24 -20.19 8.85 9.17
N ALA A 25 -20.52 9.41 8.00
CA ALA A 25 -19.60 9.54 6.88
C ALA A 25 -18.51 10.61 7.09
N LYS A 26 -18.60 11.40 8.18
CA LYS A 26 -17.63 12.43 8.58
C LYS A 26 -17.25 13.35 7.41
N PRO A 27 -18.19 14.10 6.81
CA PRO A 27 -17.92 14.94 5.64
C PRO A 27 -16.91 16.06 5.93
N LEU A 28 -16.84 16.56 7.17
CA LEU A 28 -15.90 17.62 7.58
C LEU A 28 -14.47 17.11 7.84
N TYR A 29 -14.27 15.78 7.85
CA TYR A 29 -12.97 15.20 8.10
C TYR A 29 -12.03 15.36 6.92
N ASN A 30 -10.89 16.02 7.12
CA ASN A 30 -9.87 16.18 6.08
C ASN A 30 -9.08 14.88 5.88
N ARG A 31 -9.40 14.16 4.81
CA ARG A 31 -8.77 12.88 4.48
C ARG A 31 -7.36 13.01 3.93
N PHE A 32 -6.96 14.16 3.42
CA PHE A 32 -5.61 14.37 2.89
C PHE A 32 -4.53 14.37 3.97
N ILE A 33 -4.89 14.68 5.21
CA ILE A 33 -3.90 14.67 6.31
C ILE A 33 -3.63 13.27 6.87
N GLN A 34 -4.37 12.26 6.43
CA GLN A 34 -4.30 10.90 6.95
C GLN A 34 -3.49 9.98 6.04
N LYS A 35 -3.19 8.77 6.52
CA LYS A 35 -2.54 7.70 5.75
C LYS A 35 -3.46 6.50 5.64
N TYR A 36 -3.38 5.80 4.52
CA TYR A 36 -4.24 4.70 4.14
C TYR A 36 -3.44 3.54 3.57
N CYS A 37 -4.00 2.34 3.65
CA CYS A 37 -3.48 1.18 2.93
C CYS A 37 -3.59 1.44 1.41
N PRO A 38 -2.48 1.50 0.67
CA PRO A 38 -2.50 1.82 -0.76
C PRO A 38 -3.02 0.67 -1.61
N GLY A 39 -2.93 -0.57 -1.11
CA GLY A 39 -3.30 -1.76 -1.87
C GLY A 39 -2.53 -1.86 -3.20
N SER A 40 -3.18 -2.38 -4.21
CA SER A 40 -2.57 -2.68 -5.52
C SER A 40 -1.99 -1.47 -6.26
N THR A 41 -2.32 -0.24 -5.87
CA THR A 41 -1.68 0.95 -6.46
C THR A 41 -0.20 1.05 -6.11
N PHE A 42 0.25 0.30 -5.10
CA PHE A 42 1.65 0.26 -4.67
C PHE A 42 2.53 -0.71 -5.48
N LYS A 43 1.95 -1.64 -6.21
CA LYS A 43 2.68 -2.65 -7.01
C LYS A 43 3.71 -2.07 -7.99
N PRO A 44 3.43 -0.97 -8.70
CA PRO A 44 4.44 -0.30 -9.51
C PRO A 44 5.66 0.16 -8.72
N VAL A 45 5.48 0.62 -7.47
CA VAL A 45 6.59 1.04 -6.58
C VAL A 45 7.45 -0.17 -6.23
N THR A 46 6.85 -1.29 -5.84
CA THR A 46 7.57 -2.55 -5.58
C THR A 46 8.33 -3.02 -6.82
N GLY A 47 7.69 -2.98 -7.98
CA GLY A 47 8.32 -3.31 -9.25
C GLY A 47 9.54 -2.43 -9.55
N ALA A 48 9.40 -1.11 -9.38
CA ALA A 48 10.48 -0.15 -9.59
C ALA A 48 11.65 -0.38 -8.63
N ILE A 49 11.37 -0.63 -7.35
CA ILE A 49 12.41 -0.96 -6.35
C ILE A 49 13.17 -2.23 -6.78
N GLY A 50 12.45 -3.30 -7.12
CA GLY A 50 13.08 -4.57 -7.51
C GLY A 50 13.90 -4.48 -8.78
N LEU A 51 13.43 -3.73 -9.78
CA LEU A 51 14.18 -3.45 -11.01
C LEU A 51 15.45 -2.62 -10.73
N THR A 52 15.32 -1.57 -9.91
CA THR A 52 16.45 -0.69 -9.54
C THR A 52 17.56 -1.46 -8.79
N LEU A 53 17.16 -2.40 -7.93
CA LEU A 53 18.08 -3.23 -7.16
C LEU A 53 18.59 -4.46 -7.96
N GLY A 54 18.03 -4.72 -9.14
CA GLY A 54 18.38 -5.90 -9.94
C GLY A 54 17.88 -7.22 -9.34
N THR A 55 16.94 -7.18 -8.39
CA THR A 55 16.36 -8.36 -7.74
C THR A 55 15.16 -8.94 -8.51
N ILE A 56 14.59 -8.14 -9.42
CA ILE A 56 13.53 -8.55 -10.35
C ILE A 56 14.07 -8.52 -11.76
N ASN A 57 13.98 -9.65 -12.47
CA ASN A 57 14.08 -9.70 -13.93
C ASN A 57 12.66 -9.57 -14.50
N PRO A 58 12.33 -8.54 -15.30
CA PRO A 58 10.97 -8.30 -15.77
C PRO A 58 10.42 -9.42 -16.66
N ASP A 59 11.30 -10.18 -17.31
CA ASP A 59 10.94 -11.27 -18.23
C ASP A 59 10.92 -12.65 -17.54
N GLU A 60 11.37 -12.75 -16.29
CA GLU A 60 11.38 -14.00 -15.52
C GLU A 60 9.95 -14.49 -15.27
N ASP A 61 9.68 -15.74 -15.67
CA ASP A 61 8.46 -16.44 -15.30
C ASP A 61 8.65 -17.13 -13.93
N LEU A 62 7.90 -16.69 -12.91
CA LEU A 62 7.98 -17.28 -11.56
C LEU A 62 7.31 -18.67 -11.47
N GLY A 63 6.60 -19.11 -12.52
CA GLY A 63 6.17 -20.49 -12.73
C GLY A 63 5.09 -21.02 -11.78
N TYR A 64 4.50 -20.20 -10.89
CA TYR A 64 3.41 -20.66 -10.02
C TYR A 64 2.08 -20.75 -10.78
N THR A 65 1.14 -21.51 -10.22
CA THR A 65 -0.18 -21.71 -10.78
C THR A 65 -1.28 -21.45 -9.73
N GLY A 66 -2.48 -21.19 -10.21
CA GLY A 66 -3.64 -20.96 -9.34
C GLY A 66 -3.69 -19.55 -8.77
N THR A 67 -4.53 -19.37 -7.76
CA THR A 67 -4.83 -18.07 -7.13
C THR A 67 -4.42 -18.00 -5.64
N SER A 68 -3.72 -19.01 -5.16
CA SER A 68 -3.24 -19.10 -3.78
C SER A 68 -1.80 -19.62 -3.76
N TRP A 69 -0.96 -18.99 -2.96
CA TRP A 69 0.45 -19.32 -2.85
C TRP A 69 0.93 -19.16 -1.40
N GLN A 70 1.81 -20.03 -1.00
CA GLN A 70 2.50 -20.00 0.28
C GLN A 70 3.98 -20.29 0.02
N LYS A 71 4.89 -19.61 0.71
CA LYS A 71 6.31 -19.84 0.54
C LYS A 71 6.69 -21.26 0.98
N ASP A 72 6.30 -21.61 2.18
CA ASP A 72 6.52 -22.93 2.78
C ASP A 72 5.66 -23.10 4.05
N SER A 73 5.77 -24.27 4.70
CA SER A 73 4.95 -24.63 5.88
C SER A 73 5.23 -23.76 7.12
N SER A 74 6.32 -22.99 7.16
CA SER A 74 6.61 -22.08 8.28
C SER A 74 5.58 -20.96 8.42
N TRP A 75 4.84 -20.66 7.33
CA TRP A 75 3.75 -19.69 7.31
C TRP A 75 2.43 -20.23 7.89
N GLY A 76 2.39 -21.49 8.32
CA GLY A 76 1.19 -22.10 8.89
C GLY A 76 0.01 -22.08 7.91
N ASN A 77 -1.09 -21.43 8.29
CA ASN A 77 -2.28 -21.30 7.43
C ASN A 77 -2.29 -20.03 6.59
N TYR A 78 -1.23 -19.23 6.63
CA TYR A 78 -1.17 -17.99 5.86
C TYR A 78 -0.85 -18.28 4.39
N HIS A 79 -1.66 -17.70 3.50
CA HIS A 79 -1.49 -17.77 2.05
C HIS A 79 -1.72 -16.42 1.42
N VAL A 80 -0.87 -16.05 0.47
CA VAL A 80 -1.13 -14.92 -0.41
C VAL A 80 -2.11 -15.36 -1.49
N THR A 81 -3.16 -14.58 -1.69
CA THR A 81 -4.16 -14.85 -2.72
C THR A 81 -4.23 -13.72 -3.74
N THR A 82 -4.49 -14.08 -5.00
CA THR A 82 -4.81 -13.13 -6.07
C THR A 82 -6.25 -13.35 -6.55
N LEU A 83 -6.90 -12.28 -7.01
CA LEU A 83 -8.32 -12.35 -7.39
C LEU A 83 -8.55 -13.07 -8.72
N THR A 84 -7.59 -12.99 -9.63
CA THR A 84 -7.75 -13.46 -11.01
C THR A 84 -6.68 -14.47 -11.36
N ALA A 85 -7.10 -15.66 -11.73
CA ALA A 85 -6.21 -16.59 -12.42
C ALA A 85 -6.07 -16.17 -13.89
N TYR A 86 -4.85 -16.20 -14.41
CA TYR A 86 -4.58 -15.93 -15.82
C TYR A 86 -3.61 -16.96 -16.39
N ASN A 87 -3.67 -17.14 -17.70
CA ASN A 87 -2.76 -17.99 -18.45
C ASN A 87 -1.53 -17.19 -18.92
N GLY A 88 -0.41 -17.87 -19.14
CA GLY A 88 0.84 -17.26 -19.58
C GLY A 88 1.82 -17.02 -18.44
N ALA A 89 2.97 -16.46 -18.80
CA ALA A 89 4.10 -16.25 -17.91
C ALA A 89 3.74 -15.38 -16.69
N LYS A 90 4.23 -15.76 -15.51
CA LYS A 90 4.11 -15.00 -14.27
C LYS A 90 5.27 -14.00 -14.18
N ASN A 91 5.32 -13.07 -15.12
CA ASN A 91 6.32 -12.03 -15.26
C ASN A 91 5.79 -10.65 -14.84
N LEU A 92 6.65 -9.64 -14.77
CA LEU A 92 6.29 -8.33 -14.26
C LEU A 92 5.15 -7.67 -15.06
N MET A 93 5.17 -7.77 -16.40
CA MET A 93 4.12 -7.18 -17.24
C MET A 93 2.75 -7.77 -16.91
N ASN A 94 2.64 -9.09 -16.91
CA ASN A 94 1.38 -9.76 -16.61
C ASN A 94 0.95 -9.54 -15.16
N ALA A 95 1.89 -9.49 -14.22
CA ALA A 95 1.59 -9.23 -12.81
C ALA A 95 1.00 -7.84 -12.58
N ILE A 96 1.47 -6.82 -13.28
CA ILE A 96 0.86 -5.48 -13.28
C ILE A 96 -0.52 -5.53 -13.95
N MET A 97 -0.63 -6.13 -15.14
CA MET A 97 -1.86 -6.18 -15.92
C MET A 97 -3.00 -6.85 -15.16
N TYR A 98 -2.72 -7.97 -14.50
CA TYR A 98 -3.70 -8.75 -13.74
C TYR A 98 -3.75 -8.43 -12.25
N SER A 99 -2.98 -7.45 -11.81
CA SER A 99 -2.88 -7.05 -10.39
C SER A 99 -2.54 -8.23 -9.46
N ASP A 100 -1.52 -9.00 -9.79
CA ASP A 100 -1.19 -10.27 -9.16
C ASP A 100 -0.44 -10.09 -7.84
N ASN A 101 -1.10 -10.36 -6.73
CA ASN A 101 -0.52 -10.27 -5.39
C ASN A 101 0.62 -11.28 -5.19
N ILE A 102 0.49 -12.49 -5.76
CA ILE A 102 1.48 -13.58 -5.57
C ILE A 102 2.82 -13.19 -6.16
N TYR A 103 2.82 -12.60 -7.36
CA TYR A 103 4.03 -12.09 -7.98
C TYR A 103 4.73 -11.06 -7.10
N PHE A 104 3.98 -10.07 -6.61
CA PHE A 104 4.55 -8.97 -5.81
C PHE A 104 4.95 -9.39 -4.40
N ALA A 105 4.28 -10.36 -3.81
CA ALA A 105 4.72 -11.00 -2.55
C ALA A 105 6.08 -11.68 -2.73
N GLN A 106 6.26 -12.50 -3.77
CA GLN A 106 7.54 -13.13 -4.08
C GLN A 106 8.61 -12.10 -4.41
N SER A 107 8.25 -11.03 -5.13
CA SER A 107 9.16 -9.92 -5.44
C SER A 107 9.66 -9.23 -4.18
N ALA A 108 8.78 -8.93 -3.21
CA ALA A 108 9.17 -8.34 -1.94
C ALA A 108 10.13 -9.26 -1.14
N LEU A 109 9.87 -10.55 -1.14
CA LEU A 109 10.76 -11.53 -0.51
C LEU A 109 12.15 -11.60 -1.19
N LYS A 110 12.20 -11.51 -2.52
CA LYS A 110 13.47 -11.42 -3.29
C LYS A 110 14.23 -10.14 -2.98
N ILE A 111 13.56 -9.01 -2.83
CA ILE A 111 14.15 -7.71 -2.42
C ILE A 111 14.73 -7.82 -1.00
N GLY A 112 14.02 -8.46 -0.09
CA GLY A 112 14.36 -8.60 1.32
C GLY A 112 14.03 -7.37 2.15
N ALA A 113 13.72 -7.58 3.44
CA ALA A 113 13.19 -6.55 4.34
C ALA A 113 14.07 -5.31 4.45
N GLN A 114 15.39 -5.50 4.60
CA GLN A 114 16.34 -4.40 4.77
C GLN A 114 16.45 -3.52 3.51
N ASN A 115 16.57 -4.15 2.33
CA ASN A 115 16.67 -3.41 1.06
C ASN A 115 15.37 -2.69 0.75
N TYR A 116 14.23 -3.35 1.08
CA TYR A 116 12.91 -2.79 0.86
C TYR A 116 12.69 -1.55 1.75
N ALA A 117 12.95 -1.66 3.06
CA ALA A 117 12.89 -0.55 4.00
C ALA A 117 13.79 0.61 3.59
N SER A 118 15.07 0.34 3.28
CA SER A 118 16.02 1.35 2.81
C SER A 118 15.59 2.05 1.52
N SER A 119 14.88 1.32 0.64
CA SER A 119 14.35 1.92 -0.59
C SER A 119 13.14 2.81 -0.32
N LEU A 120 12.27 2.41 0.62
CA LEU A 120 11.13 3.22 1.04
C LEU A 120 11.57 4.48 1.80
N ASP A 121 12.61 4.39 2.64
CA ASP A 121 13.19 5.58 3.29
C ASP A 121 13.67 6.60 2.24
N LYS A 122 14.35 6.15 1.17
CA LYS A 122 14.76 7.03 0.05
C LYS A 122 13.60 7.66 -0.71
N LEU A 123 12.42 7.07 -0.63
CA LEU A 123 11.18 7.60 -1.18
C LEU A 123 10.44 8.53 -0.20
N GLY A 124 11.00 8.82 0.99
CA GLY A 124 10.44 9.73 1.97
C GLY A 124 9.48 9.09 2.97
N PHE A 125 9.43 7.75 3.05
CA PHE A 125 8.68 7.09 4.11
C PHE A 125 9.27 7.41 5.48
N ASN A 126 8.42 7.46 6.51
CA ASN A 126 8.76 7.86 7.88
C ASN A 126 9.22 9.32 8.02
N GLU A 127 9.31 10.09 6.94
CA GLU A 127 9.66 11.50 6.96
C GLU A 127 8.42 12.40 7.01
N GLN A 128 8.60 13.60 7.59
CA GLN A 128 7.57 14.62 7.56
C GLN A 128 7.65 15.36 6.22
N LEU A 129 6.56 15.28 5.44
CA LEU A 129 6.46 16.04 4.20
C LEU A 129 6.37 17.54 4.51
N ASP A 130 7.13 18.36 3.77
CA ASP A 130 7.02 19.82 3.81
C ASP A 130 5.75 20.25 3.07
N PHE A 131 4.71 20.51 3.85
CA PHE A 131 3.39 20.86 3.35
C PHE A 131 2.70 21.84 4.31
N PRO A 132 1.87 22.78 3.82
CA PRO A 132 1.21 23.80 4.67
C PRO A 132 0.36 23.24 5.82
N LEU A 133 -0.09 21.98 5.70
CA LEU A 133 -0.81 21.25 6.75
C LEU A 133 0.06 20.12 7.28
N THR A 134 -0.05 19.80 8.56
CA THR A 134 0.61 18.62 9.12
C THR A 134 -0.02 17.35 8.57
N LEU A 135 0.72 16.63 7.72
CA LEU A 135 0.32 15.36 7.13
C LEU A 135 0.77 14.19 8.01
N ALA A 136 -0.01 13.12 8.07
CA ALA A 136 0.46 11.86 8.63
C ALA A 136 1.60 11.32 7.76
N LYS A 137 2.70 10.90 8.40
CA LYS A 137 3.83 10.31 7.68
C LYS A 137 3.43 8.98 7.07
N SER A 138 3.82 8.72 5.82
CA SER A 138 3.76 7.38 5.27
C SER A 138 4.66 6.44 6.06
N GLN A 139 4.25 5.19 6.24
CA GLN A 139 5.00 4.19 7.01
C GLN A 139 4.98 2.84 6.30
N TYR A 140 5.94 1.99 6.59
CA TYR A 140 6.01 0.61 6.11
C TYR A 140 6.11 -0.43 7.24
N ALA A 141 6.07 0.02 8.48
CA ALA A 141 6.09 -0.82 9.66
C ALA A 141 5.18 -0.25 10.77
N ASP A 142 4.78 -1.08 11.72
CA ASP A 142 3.97 -0.69 12.86
C ASP A 142 4.65 0.41 13.68
N ASN A 143 3.84 1.31 14.25
CA ASN A 143 4.27 2.35 15.20
C ASN A 143 5.42 3.24 14.69
N ASN A 144 5.46 3.53 13.37
CA ASN A 144 6.54 4.25 12.70
C ASN A 144 7.92 3.55 12.88
N GLY A 145 7.90 2.23 12.98
CA GLY A 145 9.12 1.41 13.00
C GLY A 145 9.90 1.54 11.69
N THR A 146 11.19 1.23 11.77
CA THR A 146 12.13 1.27 10.64
C THR A 146 12.51 -0.13 10.14
N SER A 147 11.79 -1.17 10.58
CA SER A 147 12.04 -2.57 10.25
C SER A 147 10.74 -3.27 9.90
N ILE A 148 10.73 -4.03 8.81
CA ILE A 148 9.62 -4.90 8.42
C ILE A 148 9.85 -6.26 9.08
N GLU A 149 9.06 -6.56 10.11
CA GLU A 149 9.24 -7.75 10.92
C GLU A 149 8.42 -8.93 10.36
N GLY A 150 9.13 -9.98 9.97
CA GLY A 150 8.51 -11.23 9.49
C GLY A 150 8.24 -11.28 7.99
N GLU A 151 8.37 -12.49 7.44
CA GLU A 151 8.26 -12.72 5.98
C GLU A 151 6.84 -12.50 5.44
N THR A 152 5.81 -12.82 6.20
CA THR A 152 4.42 -12.61 5.79
C THR A 152 4.08 -11.14 5.67
N LYS A 153 4.53 -10.30 6.61
CA LYS A 153 4.38 -8.85 6.53
C LYS A 153 5.16 -8.26 5.36
N LEU A 154 6.38 -8.75 5.11
CA LEU A 154 7.17 -8.34 3.96
C LEU A 154 6.45 -8.71 2.65
N ALA A 155 5.91 -9.91 2.56
CA ALA A 155 5.12 -10.34 1.40
C ALA A 155 3.91 -9.44 1.17
N ASP A 156 3.16 -9.10 2.23
CA ASP A 156 2.00 -8.21 2.18
C ASP A 156 2.38 -6.79 1.74
N THR A 157 3.50 -6.27 2.23
CA THR A 157 4.04 -4.96 1.82
C THR A 157 4.27 -4.91 0.30
N GLY A 158 4.67 -6.02 -0.31
CA GLY A 158 4.93 -6.12 -1.75
C GLY A 158 3.75 -5.74 -2.64
N TYR A 159 2.53 -5.97 -2.20
CA TYR A 159 1.31 -5.60 -2.93
C TYR A 159 0.46 -4.54 -2.23
N GLY A 160 1.10 -3.79 -1.33
CA GLY A 160 0.52 -2.58 -0.74
C GLY A 160 -0.38 -2.82 0.46
N GLN A 161 -0.17 -3.90 1.21
CA GLN A 161 -0.91 -4.27 2.42
C GLN A 161 0.02 -4.39 3.63
N GLY A 162 -0.38 -5.17 4.64
CA GLY A 162 0.36 -5.28 5.89
C GLY A 162 0.34 -3.98 6.67
N ASP A 163 1.51 -3.60 7.20
CA ASP A 163 1.68 -2.38 7.99
C ASP A 163 1.93 -1.12 7.14
N LEU A 164 1.91 -1.28 5.80
CA LEU A 164 2.14 -0.20 4.85
C LEU A 164 0.96 0.75 4.81
N LEU A 165 1.19 2.00 5.15
CA LEU A 165 0.22 3.09 5.05
C LEU A 165 0.85 4.28 4.35
N VAL A 166 0.14 4.86 3.39
CA VAL A 166 0.62 5.97 2.56
C VAL A 166 -0.30 7.18 2.71
N ASN A 167 0.29 8.36 2.87
CA ASN A 167 -0.46 9.60 2.78
C ASN A 167 -0.79 9.88 1.31
N PRO A 168 -2.02 10.29 0.94
CA PRO A 168 -2.40 10.52 -0.46
C PRO A 168 -1.62 11.62 -1.18
N ILE A 169 -0.93 12.47 -0.44
CA ILE A 169 -0.11 13.57 -0.99
C ILE A 169 1.33 13.09 -1.25
N HIS A 170 1.75 12.02 -0.58
CA HIS A 170 3.07 11.42 -0.77
C HIS A 170 3.16 10.70 -2.12
#